data_f3a861411d58c1d736c393700c06fdaf
#
_entry.id   f3a861411d58c1d736c393700c06fdaf
#
_cell.length_a   1.000
_cell.length_b   1.000
_cell.length_c   1.000
_cell.angle_alpha   90.00
_cell.angle_beta   90.00
_cell.angle_gamma   90.00
#
_symmetry.space_group_name_H-M   'P 1'
#
loop_
_entity.id
_entity.type
_entity.pdbx_description
1 polymer ?
#
loop_
_entity_poly.entity_id
_entity_poly.type
_entity_poly.pdbx_seq_one_letter_code
_entity_poly.pdbx_strand_id
1 'polypeptide(L)'
;MKFKYLAVLVFFVASAFGAARAQNVKGVVYGADTDEPLIGASVYWAGTTVGTGADAEGNYTIHRVKGYDMLVAGFVGYTSDTIRVESGVERVDFRLSNDGVELEEVVVNSTLGGNYVKRDGILKGEMISFAGLCKMACCNLAESFENSASVTVGYSDAISGARQIKMLGLAGTYTQILDENRPIMRGLSAPYGLSYTPGMWLNSIQVSKGISSVTAGHEAITGQINLEHRKPTDDERLFINFYLDDELRPELNLSTALPVTKDKKLSTILLLHGSLDTHLLGDMDDNGDGFMDLPKTRLGAVANRWLYTADNGAQVRWGFKYLAENRLSGQKHYKASMREEMDTDWDKGAMYGSQIKNRELNAYFKFGMPVGPGVYDEDQQDELRSNIAFVADYDRFRERAYFGLNDYDGTDNMVSLNMMYNHYFSFRHSLIVGVQSHLQFLDESLLNPTPWLDAAGAWNLDRQENEVGAYAEYTYTIKDKLSVVAGIRGDYNGYYDKFYVTPRGHIKWNITPTTILRGSAGLGYRSTNVITDNIGVLATGRHITFERPTALSA
;
A
#
# COMPACT_ATOMS: atom_id res chain seq x y z
N MET A 1 7.80 -37.77 -28.09
CA MET A 1 6.74 -37.21 -28.97
C MET A 1 6.03 -35.99 -28.36
N LYS A 2 6.48 -35.43 -27.21
CA LYS A 2 5.84 -34.29 -26.54
C LYS A 2 6.52 -32.90 -26.78
N PHE A 3 7.72 -32.87 -27.32
CA PHE A 3 8.46 -31.62 -27.58
C PHE A 3 8.08 -30.90 -28.89
N LYS A 4 7.47 -31.56 -29.85
CA LYS A 4 7.11 -30.96 -31.16
C LYS A 4 5.87 -30.03 -31.08
N TYR A 5 4.98 -30.23 -30.11
CA TYR A 5 3.77 -29.39 -29.96
C TYR A 5 4.03 -28.10 -29.19
N LEU A 6 5.04 -28.08 -28.32
CA LEU A 6 5.44 -26.88 -27.60
C LEU A 6 6.10 -25.86 -28.54
N ALA A 7 6.93 -26.31 -29.47
CA ALA A 7 7.56 -25.45 -30.46
C ALA A 7 6.55 -24.83 -31.46
N VAL A 8 5.47 -25.56 -31.80
CA VAL A 8 4.39 -25.07 -32.67
C VAL A 8 3.53 -24.05 -31.93
N LEU A 9 3.27 -24.23 -30.64
CA LEU A 9 2.53 -23.26 -29.82
C LEU A 9 3.30 -21.94 -29.63
N VAL A 10 4.61 -22.03 -29.39
CA VAL A 10 5.48 -20.84 -29.28
C VAL A 10 5.59 -20.11 -30.62
N PHE A 11 5.60 -20.82 -31.75
CA PHE A 11 5.64 -20.22 -33.09
C PHE A 11 4.29 -19.58 -33.47
N PHE A 12 3.16 -20.10 -33.00
CA PHE A 12 1.83 -19.52 -33.24
C PHE A 12 1.58 -18.28 -32.36
N VAL A 13 2.14 -18.24 -31.14
CA VAL A 13 2.07 -17.06 -30.27
C VAL A 13 2.99 -15.96 -30.81
N ALA A 14 4.16 -16.31 -31.34
CA ALA A 14 5.09 -15.33 -31.94
C ALA A 14 4.59 -14.74 -33.27
N SER A 15 3.73 -15.44 -34.02
CA SER A 15 3.15 -14.92 -35.28
C SER A 15 1.90 -14.08 -35.08
N ALA A 16 1.29 -14.04 -33.89
CA ALA A 16 0.15 -13.19 -33.56
C ALA A 16 0.53 -11.75 -33.17
N PHE A 17 1.82 -11.46 -32.94
CA PHE A 17 2.32 -10.09 -32.83
C PHE A 17 2.58 -9.52 -34.23
N GLY A 18 1.54 -9.35 -34.99
CA GLY A 18 1.54 -8.50 -36.18
C GLY A 18 1.93 -7.09 -35.72
N ALA A 19 3.08 -6.60 -36.21
CA ALA A 19 3.61 -5.28 -35.92
C ALA A 19 2.55 -4.20 -36.20
N ALA A 20 1.83 -3.79 -35.16
CA ALA A 20 1.15 -2.51 -35.15
C ALA A 20 2.28 -1.46 -35.21
N ARG A 21 2.56 -0.93 -36.40
CA ARG A 21 3.41 0.24 -36.55
C ARG A 21 2.74 1.37 -35.77
N ALA A 22 3.21 1.62 -34.56
CA ALA A 22 2.88 2.82 -33.83
C ALA A 22 3.43 4.00 -34.66
N GLN A 23 2.57 4.76 -35.30
CA GLN A 23 2.94 5.91 -36.10
C GLN A 23 3.29 7.04 -35.14
N ASN A 24 4.55 7.44 -35.08
CA ASN A 24 5.02 8.55 -34.26
C ASN A 24 4.77 9.88 -35.00
N VAL A 25 4.37 10.90 -34.24
CA VAL A 25 4.37 12.29 -34.68
C VAL A 25 5.60 12.97 -34.08
N LYS A 26 6.35 13.69 -34.90
CA LYS A 26 7.55 14.43 -34.51
C LYS A 26 7.37 15.90 -34.85
N GLY A 27 8.14 16.78 -34.23
CA GLY A 27 8.15 18.18 -34.57
C GLY A 27 9.06 18.98 -33.66
N VAL A 28 8.99 20.30 -33.79
CA VAL A 28 9.75 21.25 -32.97
C VAL A 28 8.77 22.26 -32.37
N VAL A 29 9.02 22.69 -31.15
CA VAL A 29 8.27 23.75 -30.50
C VAL A 29 9.13 25.01 -30.44
N TYR A 30 8.65 26.11 -31.04
CA TYR A 30 9.32 27.41 -31.09
C TYR A 30 8.51 28.49 -30.36
N GLY A 31 9.20 29.51 -29.83
CA GLY A 31 8.58 30.78 -29.50
C GLY A 31 8.22 31.57 -30.77
N ALA A 32 6.96 32.02 -30.90
CA ALA A 32 6.53 32.74 -32.08
C ALA A 32 7.23 34.09 -32.29
N ASP A 33 7.61 34.74 -31.19
CA ASP A 33 8.25 36.07 -31.19
C ASP A 33 9.77 36.01 -31.30
N THR A 34 10.40 34.92 -30.81
CA THR A 34 11.86 34.77 -30.74
C THR A 34 12.43 33.85 -31.78
N ASP A 35 11.60 32.99 -32.40
CA ASP A 35 12.01 31.91 -33.30
C ASP A 35 13.01 30.92 -32.64
N GLU A 36 13.15 30.99 -31.31
CA GLU A 36 14.03 30.10 -30.53
C GLU A 36 13.30 28.82 -30.11
N PRO A 37 13.99 27.68 -30.09
CA PRO A 37 13.40 26.42 -29.64
C PRO A 37 13.07 26.48 -28.14
N LEU A 38 11.90 26.03 -27.75
CA LEU A 38 11.41 26.03 -26.37
C LEU A 38 11.75 24.69 -25.70
N ILE A 39 12.90 24.68 -25.02
CA ILE A 39 13.44 23.52 -24.30
C ILE A 39 12.51 23.10 -23.17
N GLY A 40 12.07 21.85 -23.17
CA GLY A 40 11.19 21.32 -22.13
C GLY A 40 9.70 21.66 -22.34
N ALA A 41 9.33 22.22 -23.49
CA ALA A 41 7.92 22.40 -23.83
C ALA A 41 7.16 21.06 -23.78
N SER A 42 5.99 21.03 -23.18
CA SER A 42 5.16 19.84 -23.07
C SER A 42 4.28 19.67 -24.30
N VAL A 43 4.26 18.46 -24.88
CA VAL A 43 3.39 18.13 -26.04
C VAL A 43 2.59 16.89 -25.68
N TYR A 44 1.24 16.95 -25.79
CA TYR A 44 0.36 15.86 -25.38
C TYR A 44 -0.92 15.79 -26.23
N TRP A 45 -1.55 14.62 -26.29
CA TRP A 45 -2.85 14.44 -26.93
C TRP A 45 -3.97 14.92 -26.01
N ALA A 46 -4.77 15.87 -26.44
CA ALA A 46 -5.90 16.41 -25.66
C ALA A 46 -6.85 15.28 -25.23
N GLY A 47 -7.21 15.26 -23.94
CA GLY A 47 -8.07 14.23 -23.35
C GLY A 47 -7.37 12.89 -23.06
N THR A 48 -6.03 12.85 -23.10
CA THR A 48 -5.22 11.68 -22.75
C THR A 48 -4.12 12.03 -21.76
N THR A 49 -3.49 11.01 -21.18
CA THR A 49 -2.28 11.15 -20.36
C THR A 49 -1.00 10.93 -21.18
N VAL A 50 -1.10 10.78 -22.50
CA VAL A 50 0.05 10.53 -23.37
C VAL A 50 0.65 11.86 -23.80
N GLY A 51 1.85 12.15 -23.29
CA GLY A 51 2.62 13.37 -23.58
C GLY A 51 4.11 13.11 -23.63
N THR A 52 4.87 14.11 -24.10
CA THR A 52 6.33 14.13 -24.14
C THR A 52 6.85 15.54 -23.91
N GLY A 53 8.10 15.68 -23.47
CA GLY A 53 8.80 16.97 -23.40
C GLY A 53 9.71 17.17 -24.60
N ALA A 54 9.89 18.42 -25.00
CA ALA A 54 10.86 18.81 -26.03
C ALA A 54 12.30 18.75 -25.49
N ASP A 55 13.24 18.31 -26.33
CA ASP A 55 14.66 18.24 -26.01
C ASP A 55 15.36 19.62 -26.02
N ALA A 56 16.69 19.62 -25.92
CA ALA A 56 17.49 20.86 -25.87
C ALA A 56 17.41 21.68 -27.17
N GLU A 57 17.06 21.08 -28.27
CA GLU A 57 16.85 21.69 -29.59
C GLU A 57 15.36 21.92 -29.90
N GLY A 58 14.48 21.74 -28.88
CA GLY A 58 13.03 21.91 -29.02
C GLY A 58 12.31 20.77 -29.72
N ASN A 59 13.00 19.69 -30.12
CA ASN A 59 12.38 18.57 -30.84
C ASN A 59 11.57 17.69 -29.88
N TYR A 60 10.46 17.16 -30.37
CA TYR A 60 9.66 16.18 -29.66
C TYR A 60 9.30 14.99 -30.54
N THR A 61 9.03 13.87 -29.92
CA THR A 61 8.48 12.66 -30.57
C THR A 61 7.40 12.08 -29.67
N ILE A 62 6.18 11.96 -30.19
CA ILE A 62 5.03 11.43 -29.43
C ILE A 62 4.36 10.29 -30.21
N HIS A 63 3.95 9.23 -29.51
CA HIS A 63 3.19 8.14 -30.10
C HIS A 63 1.75 8.57 -30.37
N ARG A 64 1.25 8.20 -31.57
CA ARG A 64 -0.14 8.51 -31.94
C ARG A 64 -1.11 7.64 -31.11
N VAL A 65 -2.11 8.28 -30.54
CA VAL A 65 -3.18 7.62 -29.79
C VAL A 65 -4.39 7.47 -30.71
N LYS A 66 -4.87 6.23 -30.88
CA LYS A 66 -6.02 5.95 -31.75
C LYS A 66 -7.30 6.60 -31.19
N GLY A 67 -7.97 7.40 -32.04
CA GLY A 67 -9.21 8.08 -31.65
C GLY A 67 -9.02 9.49 -31.10
N TYR A 68 -7.76 9.96 -30.99
CA TYR A 68 -7.42 11.34 -30.59
C TYR A 68 -6.64 12.02 -31.71
N ASP A 69 -7.11 13.20 -32.13
CA ASP A 69 -6.56 13.96 -33.26
C ASP A 69 -6.12 15.38 -32.89
N MET A 70 -6.31 15.80 -31.64
CA MET A 70 -5.93 17.13 -31.16
C MET A 70 -4.63 17.04 -30.36
N LEU A 71 -3.53 17.59 -30.91
CA LEU A 71 -2.24 17.66 -30.27
C LEU A 71 -2.06 19.06 -29.67
N VAL A 72 -1.70 19.13 -28.41
CA VAL A 72 -1.51 20.38 -27.65
C VAL A 72 -0.04 20.56 -27.31
N ALA A 73 0.51 21.74 -27.55
CA ALA A 73 1.81 22.14 -27.03
C ALA A 73 1.66 23.30 -26.05
N GLY A 74 2.44 23.27 -24.94
CA GLY A 74 2.46 24.32 -23.94
C GLY A 74 3.85 24.49 -23.35
N PHE A 75 4.17 25.75 -22.97
CA PHE A 75 5.40 26.10 -22.30
C PHE A 75 5.15 27.23 -21.29
N VAL A 76 5.88 27.24 -20.17
CA VAL A 76 5.69 28.24 -19.10
C VAL A 76 5.93 29.65 -19.65
N GLY A 77 4.94 30.52 -19.52
CA GLY A 77 4.99 31.89 -20.02
C GLY A 77 4.52 32.05 -21.46
N TYR A 78 4.01 31.00 -22.10
CA TYR A 78 3.48 31.04 -23.47
C TYR A 78 2.03 30.51 -23.50
N THR A 79 1.22 31.07 -24.39
CA THR A 79 -0.15 30.55 -24.65
C THR A 79 -0.06 29.19 -25.33
N SER A 80 -0.75 28.20 -24.76
CA SER A 80 -0.79 26.85 -25.36
C SER A 80 -1.50 26.86 -26.70
N ASP A 81 -0.96 26.11 -27.68
CA ASP A 81 -1.54 25.96 -29.03
C ASP A 81 -1.99 24.52 -29.23
N THR A 82 -3.08 24.37 -30.01
CA THR A 82 -3.71 23.07 -30.27
C THR A 82 -3.88 22.85 -31.75
N ILE A 83 -3.25 21.82 -32.29
CA ILE A 83 -3.28 21.49 -33.71
C ILE A 83 -3.99 20.16 -33.93
N ARG A 84 -4.93 20.14 -34.91
CA ARG A 84 -5.55 18.91 -35.35
C ARG A 84 -4.63 18.14 -36.29
N VAL A 85 -4.28 16.91 -35.93
CA VAL A 85 -3.31 16.07 -36.65
C VAL A 85 -4.02 14.94 -37.38
N GLU A 86 -4.22 15.09 -38.68
CA GLU A 86 -4.89 14.10 -39.53
C GLU A 86 -4.09 12.78 -39.60
N SER A 87 -4.81 11.71 -40.01
CA SER A 87 -4.19 10.38 -40.17
C SER A 87 -3.12 10.42 -41.28
N GLY A 88 -1.87 10.01 -40.92
CA GLY A 88 -0.76 10.01 -41.88
C GLY A 88 0.22 11.19 -41.74
N VAL A 89 -0.11 12.20 -40.95
CA VAL A 89 0.81 13.31 -40.66
C VAL A 89 1.89 12.84 -39.69
N GLU A 90 3.15 12.91 -40.09
CA GLU A 90 4.31 12.45 -39.27
C GLU A 90 5.06 13.61 -38.63
N ARG A 91 4.83 14.85 -39.06
CA ARG A 91 5.51 16.03 -38.52
C ARG A 91 4.52 17.18 -38.29
N VAL A 92 4.61 17.77 -37.10
CA VAL A 92 3.85 18.94 -36.64
C VAL A 92 4.79 19.84 -35.85
N ASP A 93 5.00 21.08 -36.29
CA ASP A 93 5.80 22.09 -35.60
C ASP A 93 4.86 23.09 -34.93
N PHE A 94 5.12 23.48 -33.68
CA PHE A 94 4.36 24.46 -32.91
C PHE A 94 5.09 25.81 -32.82
N ARG A 95 4.32 26.90 -32.80
CA ARG A 95 4.82 28.25 -32.55
C ARG A 95 3.95 28.89 -31.48
N LEU A 96 4.47 28.94 -30.25
CA LEU A 96 3.74 29.44 -29.10
C LEU A 96 3.97 30.93 -28.94
N SER A 97 2.91 31.73 -28.81
CA SER A 97 2.98 33.18 -28.60
C SER A 97 3.16 33.50 -27.11
N ASN A 98 4.01 34.50 -26.82
CA ASN A 98 4.19 35.04 -25.49
C ASN A 98 3.21 36.20 -25.26
N ASP A 99 1.91 35.89 -25.20
CA ASP A 99 0.92 36.87 -24.76
C ASP A 99 0.90 36.84 -23.24
N GLY A 100 1.38 37.91 -22.59
CA GLY A 100 1.51 38.04 -21.13
C GLY A 100 0.18 37.88 -20.39
N VAL A 101 -0.34 36.68 -20.36
CA VAL A 101 -1.48 36.26 -19.56
C VAL A 101 -0.93 35.76 -18.22
N GLU A 102 -1.42 36.33 -17.12
CA GLU A 102 -1.22 35.81 -15.77
C GLU A 102 -1.45 34.30 -15.75
N LEU A 103 -0.44 33.60 -15.26
CA LEU A 103 -0.41 32.15 -15.17
C LEU A 103 -1.59 31.64 -14.33
N GLU A 104 -2.63 31.11 -14.93
CA GLU A 104 -3.37 30.04 -14.30
C GLU A 104 -2.36 28.92 -13.99
N GLU A 105 -2.29 28.53 -12.72
CA GLU A 105 -1.40 27.48 -12.24
C GLU A 105 -1.68 26.20 -13.06
N VAL A 106 -0.90 25.99 -14.11
CA VAL A 106 -0.86 24.70 -14.79
C VAL A 106 -0.26 23.75 -13.78
N VAL A 107 -1.11 23.00 -13.09
CA VAL A 107 -0.67 21.82 -12.32
C VAL A 107 -0.07 20.87 -13.35
N VAL A 108 1.22 21.04 -13.60
CA VAL A 108 2.03 20.04 -14.28
C VAL A 108 2.02 18.84 -13.36
N ASN A 109 1.14 17.89 -13.61
CA ASN A 109 1.29 16.53 -13.13
C ASN A 109 2.52 15.94 -13.84
N SER A 110 3.69 16.45 -13.49
CA SER A 110 4.93 15.75 -13.68
C SER A 110 4.73 14.44 -12.93
N THR A 111 4.60 13.34 -13.62
CA THR A 111 4.72 12.01 -13.05
C THR A 111 6.12 11.95 -12.48
N LEU A 112 6.26 12.31 -11.20
CA LEU A 112 7.48 12.09 -10.46
C LEU A 112 7.70 10.59 -10.47
N GLY A 113 8.48 10.11 -11.45
CA GLY A 113 8.75 8.69 -11.62
C GLY A 113 9.58 8.19 -10.46
N GLY A 114 9.08 7.18 -9.74
CA GLY A 114 9.82 6.51 -8.69
C GLY A 114 9.48 7.02 -7.27
N ASN A 115 10.49 7.02 -6.41
CA ASN A 115 10.37 7.43 -5.02
C ASN A 115 10.76 8.90 -4.87
N TYR A 116 9.94 9.67 -4.16
CA TYR A 116 10.23 11.09 -3.90
C TYR A 116 9.76 11.53 -2.51
N VAL A 117 10.38 12.59 -1.98
CA VAL A 117 9.98 13.19 -0.70
C VAL A 117 8.88 14.22 -0.95
N LYS A 118 7.70 13.99 -0.38
CA LYS A 118 6.58 14.94 -0.46
C LYS A 118 6.92 16.24 0.26
N ARG A 119 6.94 17.36 -0.47
CA ARG A 119 7.28 18.68 0.10
C ARG A 119 6.09 19.33 0.80
N ASP A 120 4.88 19.08 0.33
CA ASP A 120 3.66 19.76 0.78
C ASP A 120 3.12 19.20 2.11
N GLY A 121 3.37 17.92 2.43
CA GLY A 121 2.95 17.32 3.69
C GLY A 121 3.59 17.96 4.92
N ILE A 122 2.84 18.06 6.02
CA ILE A 122 3.33 18.51 7.33
C ILE A 122 4.34 17.50 7.87
N LEU A 123 4.02 16.21 7.82
CA LEU A 123 4.95 15.13 8.14
C LEU A 123 5.99 14.96 7.02
N LYS A 124 7.20 14.56 7.41
CA LYS A 124 8.22 14.17 6.42
C LYS A 124 7.79 12.84 5.84
N GLY A 125 7.21 12.86 4.65
CA GLY A 125 6.74 11.68 3.94
C GLY A 125 7.59 11.36 2.71
N GLU A 126 7.91 10.09 2.52
CA GLU A 126 8.37 9.51 1.26
C GLU A 126 7.14 8.96 0.53
N MET A 127 7.06 9.22 -0.76
CA MET A 127 6.02 8.71 -1.63
C MET A 127 6.64 7.73 -2.61
N ILE A 128 6.13 6.52 -2.66
CA ILE A 128 6.43 5.53 -3.70
C ILE A 128 5.23 5.55 -4.65
N SER A 129 5.45 6.01 -5.87
CA SER A 129 4.39 6.11 -6.89
C SER A 129 4.17 4.77 -7.59
N PHE A 130 3.04 4.63 -8.31
CA PHE A 130 2.79 3.46 -9.16
C PHE A 130 3.91 3.21 -10.17
N ALA A 131 4.43 4.27 -10.79
CA ALA A 131 5.60 4.16 -11.69
C ALA A 131 6.84 3.60 -10.97
N GLY A 132 7.04 3.97 -9.69
CA GLY A 132 8.08 3.40 -8.84
C GLY A 132 7.87 1.90 -8.59
N LEU A 133 6.64 1.51 -8.25
CA LEU A 133 6.27 0.11 -8.03
C LEU A 133 6.48 -0.75 -9.29
N CYS A 134 6.04 -0.27 -10.45
CA CYS A 134 6.27 -0.95 -11.73
C CYS A 134 7.77 -1.08 -12.07
N LYS A 135 8.56 -0.02 -11.82
CA LYS A 135 10.00 -0.03 -12.12
C LYS A 135 10.77 -1.04 -11.25
N MET A 136 10.34 -1.25 -10.02
CA MET A 136 10.95 -2.21 -9.09
C MET A 136 10.41 -3.64 -9.30
N ALA A 137 9.43 -3.85 -10.18
CA ALA A 137 8.74 -5.13 -10.39
C ALA A 137 8.28 -5.78 -9.06
N CYS A 138 7.75 -4.96 -8.14
CA CYS A 138 7.41 -5.39 -6.77
C CYS A 138 6.28 -6.40 -6.77
N CYS A 139 6.56 -7.60 -6.33
CA CYS A 139 5.57 -8.67 -6.18
C CYS A 139 4.67 -8.44 -4.96
N ASN A 140 5.20 -7.86 -3.89
CA ASN A 140 4.47 -7.60 -2.66
C ASN A 140 4.91 -6.28 -1.99
N LEU A 141 4.20 -5.90 -0.91
CA LEU A 141 4.47 -4.66 -0.21
C LEU A 141 5.88 -4.59 0.40
N ALA A 142 6.42 -5.70 0.89
CA ALA A 142 7.77 -5.71 1.48
C ALA A 142 8.82 -5.32 0.43
N GLU A 143 8.77 -5.91 -0.76
CA GLU A 143 9.68 -5.60 -1.87
C GLU A 143 9.58 -4.14 -2.33
N SER A 144 8.40 -3.53 -2.18
CA SER A 144 8.19 -2.10 -2.49
C SER A 144 9.05 -1.16 -1.64
N PHE A 145 9.58 -1.62 -0.52
CA PHE A 145 10.44 -0.82 0.37
C PHE A 145 11.93 -1.03 0.15
N GLU A 146 12.39 -1.96 -0.67
CA GLU A 146 13.82 -2.24 -0.86
C GLU A 146 14.63 -1.02 -1.31
N ASN A 147 14.00 -0.12 -2.07
CA ASN A 147 14.61 1.15 -2.48
C ASN A 147 14.15 2.35 -1.64
N SER A 148 13.50 2.12 -0.49
CA SER A 148 13.10 3.19 0.41
C SER A 148 14.26 3.64 1.29
N ALA A 149 14.50 4.94 1.38
CA ALA A 149 15.43 5.52 2.35
C ALA A 149 14.87 5.55 3.79
N SER A 150 13.61 5.16 3.95
CA SER A 150 12.86 5.30 5.19
C SER A 150 12.62 4.00 5.92
N VAL A 151 12.57 2.90 5.20
CA VAL A 151 12.20 1.57 5.69
C VAL A 151 13.27 0.58 5.26
N THR A 152 13.72 -0.26 6.20
CA THR A 152 14.58 -1.40 5.91
C THR A 152 13.74 -2.67 5.98
N VAL A 153 13.91 -3.57 5.02
CA VAL A 153 13.19 -4.84 4.94
C VAL A 153 14.13 -6.00 5.26
N GLY A 154 13.62 -7.03 5.87
CA GLY A 154 14.32 -8.29 6.12
C GLY A 154 13.33 -9.40 6.44
N TYR A 155 13.84 -10.62 6.61
CA TYR A 155 13.06 -11.76 7.09
C TYR A 155 13.16 -11.88 8.62
N SER A 156 12.09 -12.34 9.27
CA SER A 156 12.11 -12.62 10.70
C SER A 156 12.86 -13.93 11.00
N ASP A 157 12.56 -14.94 10.20
CA ASP A 157 13.11 -16.28 10.29
C ASP A 157 12.89 -17.06 8.99
N ALA A 158 13.68 -18.11 8.78
CA ALA A 158 13.60 -18.95 7.57
C ALA A 158 12.38 -19.89 7.58
N ILE A 159 11.83 -20.22 8.74
CA ILE A 159 10.75 -21.21 8.89
C ILE A 159 9.41 -20.60 8.47
N SER A 160 9.07 -19.43 9.02
CA SER A 160 7.84 -18.73 8.64
C SER A 160 8.00 -17.96 7.32
N GLY A 161 9.23 -17.54 6.98
CA GLY A 161 9.51 -16.65 5.88
C GLY A 161 8.78 -15.31 6.01
N ALA A 162 8.40 -14.94 7.23
CA ALA A 162 7.71 -13.70 7.51
C ALA A 162 8.63 -12.51 7.26
N ARG A 163 8.16 -11.56 6.47
CA ARG A 163 8.91 -10.35 6.15
C ARG A 163 8.69 -9.29 7.23
N GLN A 164 9.75 -8.66 7.65
CA GLN A 164 9.72 -7.59 8.65
C GLN A 164 10.27 -6.30 8.08
N ILE A 165 9.68 -5.20 8.51
CA ILE A 165 10.24 -3.87 8.26
C ILE A 165 10.88 -3.33 9.54
N LYS A 166 11.84 -2.42 9.36
CA LYS A 166 12.39 -1.61 10.45
C LYS A 166 12.30 -0.13 10.05
N MET A 167 11.87 0.69 10.98
CA MET A 167 11.81 2.14 10.80
C MET A 167 12.45 2.82 12.00
N LEU A 168 13.33 3.80 11.77
CA LEU A 168 14.13 4.45 12.82
C LEU A 168 14.91 3.47 13.72
N GLY A 169 15.31 2.31 13.17
CA GLY A 169 16.06 1.27 13.91
C GLY A 169 15.21 0.35 14.80
N LEU A 170 13.89 0.58 14.89
CA LEU A 170 12.97 -0.25 15.66
C LEU A 170 12.20 -1.22 14.76
N ALA A 171 11.69 -2.31 15.37
CA ALA A 171 10.92 -3.33 14.68
C ALA A 171 9.62 -2.77 14.08
N GLY A 172 9.16 -3.38 12.99
CA GLY A 172 7.95 -2.96 12.27
C GLY A 172 6.66 -3.03 13.08
N THR A 173 6.64 -3.79 14.16
CA THR A 173 5.54 -3.83 15.13
C THR A 173 5.25 -2.48 15.78
N TYR A 174 6.19 -1.52 15.75
CA TYR A 174 6.01 -0.13 16.20
C TYR A 174 5.64 0.84 15.07
N THR A 175 5.48 0.34 13.84
CA THR A 175 5.06 1.09 12.67
C THR A 175 3.61 0.78 12.35
N GLN A 176 2.76 1.79 12.28
CA GLN A 176 1.36 1.60 11.92
C GLN A 176 1.22 1.49 10.40
N ILE A 177 0.54 0.45 9.93
CA ILE A 177 0.21 0.29 8.52
C ILE A 177 -1.28 0.55 8.32
N LEU A 178 -1.59 1.39 7.35
CA LEU A 178 -2.93 1.80 7.00
C LEU A 178 -3.24 1.44 5.53
N ASP A 179 -4.48 1.06 5.27
CA ASP A 179 -5.06 0.98 3.94
C ASP A 179 -6.07 2.12 3.77
N GLU A 180 -5.69 3.16 3.03
CA GLU A 180 -6.48 4.37 2.87
C GLU A 180 -7.02 4.89 4.22
N ASN A 181 -6.12 5.09 5.17
CA ASN A 181 -6.37 5.54 6.55
C ASN A 181 -7.18 4.57 7.44
N ARG A 182 -7.27 3.29 7.11
CA ARG A 182 -7.79 2.21 7.95
C ARG A 182 -6.62 1.39 8.50
N PRO A 183 -6.48 1.18 9.81
CA PRO A 183 -5.44 0.29 10.36
C PRO A 183 -5.61 -1.14 9.84
N ILE A 184 -4.53 -1.72 9.32
CA ILE A 184 -4.45 -3.10 8.83
C ILE A 184 -3.19 -3.79 9.36
N MET A 185 -3.03 -5.08 9.09
CA MET A 185 -1.87 -5.88 9.48
C MET A 185 -1.63 -5.83 11.00
N ARG A 186 -2.70 -6.07 11.74
CA ARG A 186 -2.73 -6.14 13.21
C ARG A 186 -2.98 -7.57 13.68
N GLY A 187 -2.79 -7.83 14.97
CA GLY A 187 -3.05 -9.15 15.56
C GLY A 187 -2.33 -10.28 14.83
N LEU A 188 -3.04 -11.35 14.49
CA LEU A 188 -2.46 -12.54 13.84
C LEU A 188 -1.95 -12.28 12.42
N SER A 189 -2.47 -11.29 11.71
CA SER A 189 -2.02 -10.96 10.35
C SER A 189 -0.70 -10.19 10.31
N ALA A 190 -0.26 -9.61 11.43
CA ALA A 190 0.90 -8.73 11.49
C ALA A 190 2.20 -9.33 10.91
N PRO A 191 2.58 -10.59 11.18
CA PRO A 191 3.82 -11.17 10.65
C PRO A 191 3.82 -11.34 9.13
N TYR A 192 2.65 -11.59 8.54
CA TYR A 192 2.53 -11.98 7.14
C TYR A 192 1.98 -10.89 6.23
N GLY A 193 1.35 -9.87 6.81
CA GLY A 193 0.57 -8.85 6.10
C GLY A 193 1.33 -8.14 4.99
N LEU A 194 2.65 -7.94 5.15
CA LEU A 194 3.51 -7.34 4.13
C LEU A 194 3.57 -8.16 2.83
N SER A 195 3.31 -9.48 2.89
CA SER A 195 3.23 -10.35 1.71
C SER A 195 1.84 -10.35 1.06
N TYR A 196 0.81 -9.79 1.72
CA TYR A 196 -0.61 -9.93 1.34
C TYR A 196 -1.16 -8.78 0.51
N THR A 197 -0.33 -7.79 0.23
CA THR A 197 -0.72 -6.66 -0.62
C THR A 197 0.21 -6.61 -1.83
N PRO A 198 -0.26 -7.04 -3.00
CA PRO A 198 0.52 -6.95 -4.23
C PRO A 198 0.82 -5.48 -4.58
N GLY A 199 2.06 -5.19 -4.98
CA GLY A 199 2.44 -3.84 -5.38
C GLY A 199 1.60 -3.31 -6.53
N MET A 200 1.19 -4.18 -7.45
CA MET A 200 0.37 -3.83 -8.62
C MET A 200 -1.08 -3.44 -8.28
N TRP A 201 -1.56 -3.69 -7.06
CA TRP A 201 -2.87 -3.21 -6.58
C TRP A 201 -2.84 -1.78 -6.07
N LEU A 202 -1.63 -1.23 -5.85
CA LEU A 202 -1.43 0.09 -5.25
C LEU A 202 -1.24 1.17 -6.31
N ASN A 203 -1.78 2.34 -6.06
CA ASN A 203 -1.49 3.57 -6.79
C ASN A 203 -0.27 4.29 -6.19
N SER A 204 -0.13 4.26 -4.87
CA SER A 204 1.02 4.80 -4.18
C SER A 204 1.14 4.27 -2.75
N ILE A 205 2.33 4.40 -2.18
CA ILE A 205 2.61 4.15 -0.77
C ILE A 205 3.18 5.43 -0.16
N GLN A 206 2.58 5.86 0.96
CA GLN A 206 3.04 7.02 1.71
C GLN A 206 3.73 6.55 2.98
N VAL A 207 5.01 6.86 3.14
CA VAL A 207 5.81 6.50 4.31
C VAL A 207 6.13 7.76 5.10
N SER A 208 5.63 7.87 6.33
CA SER A 208 5.87 9.00 7.23
C SER A 208 6.67 8.54 8.45
N LYS A 209 7.82 9.17 8.69
CA LYS A 209 8.67 8.88 9.86
C LYS A 209 8.24 9.67 11.09
N GLY A 210 8.35 9.04 12.25
CA GLY A 210 8.00 9.62 13.55
C GLY A 210 6.52 9.47 13.88
N ILE A 211 6.11 10.10 14.96
CA ILE A 211 4.72 10.06 15.42
C ILE A 211 3.78 10.59 14.33
N SER A 212 2.65 9.93 14.11
CA SER A 212 1.62 10.33 13.15
C SER A 212 0.53 11.20 13.81
N SER A 213 -0.47 11.64 13.02
CA SER A 213 -1.68 12.30 13.51
C SER A 213 -2.44 11.43 14.53
N VAL A 214 -3.12 12.06 15.50
CA VAL A 214 -3.99 11.37 16.47
C VAL A 214 -5.21 10.71 15.82
N THR A 215 -5.58 11.14 14.61
CA THR A 215 -6.71 10.59 13.84
C THR A 215 -6.44 9.19 13.31
N ALA A 216 -5.16 8.83 13.13
CA ALA A 216 -4.74 7.53 12.63
C ALA A 216 -4.74 6.42 13.70
N GLY A 217 -4.93 6.77 14.96
CA GLY A 217 -4.89 5.85 16.09
C GLY A 217 -3.65 6.05 16.97
N HIS A 218 -3.46 5.17 17.95
CA HIS A 218 -2.43 5.31 18.98
C HIS A 218 -1.12 4.56 18.66
N GLU A 219 -1.12 3.61 17.72
CA GLU A 219 -0.04 2.63 17.50
C GLU A 219 1.15 3.16 16.68
N ALA A 220 1.04 4.32 16.02
CA ALA A 220 2.15 4.88 15.24
C ALA A 220 3.23 5.46 16.16
N ILE A 221 4.24 4.68 16.49
CA ILE A 221 5.36 5.05 17.36
C ILE A 221 6.57 5.47 16.51
N THR A 222 7.04 4.60 15.60
CA THR A 222 8.19 4.90 14.73
C THR A 222 7.79 5.57 13.44
N GLY A 223 6.56 5.38 13.01
CA GLY A 223 6.03 5.95 11.79
C GLY A 223 4.72 5.35 11.36
N GLN A 224 4.30 5.79 10.20
CA GLN A 224 3.07 5.36 9.55
C GLN A 224 3.34 5.08 8.07
N ILE A 225 2.79 3.98 7.59
CA ILE A 225 2.76 3.64 6.17
C ILE A 225 1.29 3.60 5.75
N ASN A 226 0.90 4.44 4.79
CA ASN A 226 -0.45 4.44 4.25
C ASN A 226 -0.44 3.97 2.80
N LEU A 227 -1.25 2.96 2.50
CA LEU A 227 -1.40 2.36 1.19
C LEU A 227 -2.58 3.01 0.49
N GLU A 228 -2.36 3.51 -0.72
CA GLU A 228 -3.40 4.03 -1.58
C GLU A 228 -3.61 3.04 -2.73
N HIS A 229 -4.77 2.42 -2.77
CA HIS A 229 -5.12 1.49 -3.84
C HIS A 229 -5.51 2.19 -5.13
N ARG A 230 -5.41 1.46 -6.24
CA ARG A 230 -5.97 1.85 -7.54
C ARG A 230 -7.48 2.09 -7.40
N LYS A 231 -7.96 3.17 -8.02
CA LYS A 231 -9.36 3.60 -7.89
C LYS A 231 -10.19 3.16 -9.09
N PRO A 232 -11.49 2.88 -8.90
CA PRO A 232 -12.37 2.49 -10.00
C PRO A 232 -12.53 3.54 -11.10
N THR A 233 -12.25 4.81 -10.78
CA THR A 233 -12.43 5.96 -11.68
C THR A 233 -11.21 6.29 -12.52
N ASP A 234 -10.02 5.97 -12.00
CA ASP A 234 -8.73 6.45 -12.53
C ASP A 234 -7.96 5.32 -13.22
N ASP A 235 -8.53 4.12 -13.23
CA ASP A 235 -7.83 2.93 -13.71
C ASP A 235 -8.23 2.54 -15.12
N GLU A 236 -7.33 1.81 -15.79
CA GLU A 236 -7.59 1.20 -17.08
C GLU A 236 -8.70 0.14 -16.97
N ARG A 237 -9.50 -0.02 -18.01
CA ARG A 237 -10.57 -1.02 -18.01
C ARG A 237 -10.08 -2.44 -17.76
N LEU A 238 -8.88 -2.73 -18.20
CA LEU A 238 -8.22 -4.02 -17.97
C LEU A 238 -6.72 -3.80 -17.88
N PHE A 239 -6.14 -4.23 -16.77
CA PHE A 239 -4.70 -4.28 -16.56
C PHE A 239 -4.30 -5.71 -16.21
N ILE A 240 -3.31 -6.23 -16.91
CA ILE A 240 -2.74 -7.56 -16.67
C ILE A 240 -1.23 -7.39 -16.50
N ASN A 241 -0.71 -7.89 -15.39
CA ASN A 241 0.72 -7.95 -15.14
C ASN A 241 1.11 -9.40 -14.85
N PHE A 242 2.08 -9.91 -15.57
CA PHE A 242 2.68 -11.21 -15.34
C PHE A 242 4.17 -11.01 -15.04
N TYR A 243 4.61 -11.64 -13.96
CA TYR A 243 6.01 -11.66 -13.55
C TYR A 243 6.51 -13.10 -13.51
N LEU A 244 7.77 -13.29 -13.88
CA LEU A 244 8.47 -14.56 -13.80
C LEU A 244 9.94 -14.24 -13.59
N ASP A 245 10.57 -14.86 -12.60
CA ASP A 245 12.00 -14.75 -12.35
C ASP A 245 12.80 -15.95 -12.90
N ASP A 246 14.10 -15.96 -12.65
CA ASP A 246 15.03 -17.02 -13.07
C ASP A 246 14.83 -18.36 -12.34
N GLU A 247 14.19 -18.35 -11.18
CA GLU A 247 13.79 -19.55 -10.44
C GLU A 247 12.41 -20.10 -10.87
N LEU A 248 11.82 -19.48 -11.91
CA LEU A 248 10.47 -19.76 -12.40
C LEU A 248 9.39 -19.58 -11.34
N ARG A 249 9.45 -18.47 -10.59
CA ARG A 249 8.42 -18.03 -9.69
C ARG A 249 7.35 -17.20 -10.44
N PRO A 250 6.22 -17.79 -10.85
CA PRO A 250 5.19 -17.06 -11.57
C PRO A 250 4.33 -16.23 -10.63
N GLU A 251 4.02 -15.01 -11.05
CA GLU A 251 3.03 -14.15 -10.43
C GLU A 251 2.11 -13.55 -11.48
N LEU A 252 0.82 -13.51 -11.20
CA LEU A 252 -0.20 -12.92 -12.06
C LEU A 252 -1.02 -11.91 -11.26
N ASN A 253 -1.09 -10.69 -11.77
CA ASN A 253 -2.00 -9.65 -11.30
C ASN A 253 -2.97 -9.26 -12.42
N LEU A 254 -4.26 -9.15 -12.08
CA LEU A 254 -5.29 -8.65 -12.97
C LEU A 254 -6.13 -7.60 -12.24
N SER A 255 -6.37 -6.48 -12.87
CA SER A 255 -7.37 -5.52 -12.42
C SER A 255 -8.31 -5.13 -13.54
N THR A 256 -9.59 -4.92 -13.21
CA THR A 256 -10.59 -4.41 -14.14
C THR A 256 -11.46 -3.37 -13.47
N ALA A 257 -11.42 -2.14 -13.99
CA ALA A 257 -12.20 -1.01 -13.51
C ALA A 257 -13.35 -0.72 -14.46
N LEU A 258 -14.55 -0.64 -13.92
CA LEU A 258 -15.78 -0.48 -14.70
C LEU A 258 -16.69 0.60 -14.09
N PRO A 259 -17.10 1.61 -14.87
CA PRO A 259 -18.23 2.45 -14.49
C PRO A 259 -19.51 1.60 -14.62
N VAL A 260 -20.30 1.55 -13.53
CA VAL A 260 -21.54 0.77 -13.49
C VAL A 260 -22.70 1.60 -14.00
N THR A 261 -22.71 2.90 -13.71
CA THR A 261 -23.71 3.84 -14.19
C THR A 261 -23.17 4.68 -15.34
N LYS A 262 -24.05 5.13 -16.24
CA LYS A 262 -23.68 5.95 -17.41
C LYS A 262 -23.08 7.31 -17.02
N ASP A 263 -23.53 7.88 -15.91
CA ASP A 263 -23.04 9.13 -15.33
C ASP A 263 -21.73 8.95 -14.52
N LYS A 264 -21.20 7.71 -14.48
CA LYS A 264 -19.99 7.32 -13.75
C LYS A 264 -20.03 7.58 -12.24
N LYS A 265 -21.21 7.85 -11.66
CA LYS A 265 -21.36 8.06 -10.22
C LYS A 265 -21.08 6.80 -9.42
N LEU A 266 -21.42 5.63 -9.95
CA LEU A 266 -21.11 4.34 -9.37
C LEU A 266 -20.08 3.62 -10.24
N SER A 267 -18.96 3.27 -9.63
CA SER A 267 -17.85 2.56 -10.27
C SER A 267 -17.34 1.43 -9.39
N THR A 268 -16.78 0.39 -10.02
CA THR A 268 -16.19 -0.76 -9.32
C THR A 268 -14.86 -1.15 -9.93
N ILE A 269 -13.97 -1.72 -9.10
CA ILE A 269 -12.73 -2.36 -9.54
C ILE A 269 -12.63 -3.74 -8.91
N LEU A 270 -12.33 -4.74 -9.74
CA LEU A 270 -11.97 -6.09 -9.33
C LEU A 270 -10.47 -6.26 -9.45
N LEU A 271 -9.85 -6.78 -8.41
CA LEU A 271 -8.41 -7.03 -8.30
C LEU A 271 -8.20 -8.51 -8.02
N LEU A 272 -7.38 -9.18 -8.83
CA LEU A 272 -7.00 -10.58 -8.66
C LEU A 272 -5.49 -10.69 -8.58
N HIS A 273 -5.01 -11.58 -7.71
CA HIS A 273 -3.59 -11.88 -7.55
C HIS A 273 -3.38 -13.37 -7.31
N GLY A 274 -2.33 -13.91 -7.88
CA GLY A 274 -1.87 -15.26 -7.60
C GLY A 274 -0.36 -15.36 -7.75
N SER A 275 0.31 -16.00 -6.80
CA SER A 275 1.74 -16.26 -6.83
C SER A 275 2.08 -17.67 -6.36
N LEU A 276 3.13 -18.22 -6.98
CA LEU A 276 3.70 -19.52 -6.62
C LEU A 276 5.20 -19.33 -6.44
N ASP A 277 5.66 -19.47 -5.21
CA ASP A 277 7.06 -19.48 -4.87
C ASP A 277 7.44 -20.90 -4.45
N THR A 278 7.84 -21.71 -5.39
CA THR A 278 8.15 -23.14 -5.19
C THR A 278 9.51 -23.53 -5.74
N HIS A 279 10.27 -22.57 -6.27
CA HIS A 279 11.57 -22.76 -6.87
C HIS A 279 11.57 -23.97 -7.82
N LEU A 280 10.87 -23.83 -8.97
CA LEU A 280 10.71 -24.94 -9.92
C LEU A 280 12.01 -25.39 -10.57
N LEU A 281 13.02 -24.50 -10.67
CA LEU A 281 14.35 -24.75 -11.26
C LEU A 281 15.49 -24.64 -10.26
N GLY A 282 15.24 -24.22 -9.04
CA GLY A 282 16.29 -23.99 -8.03
C GLY A 282 16.27 -25.03 -6.91
N ASP A 283 17.30 -24.97 -6.11
CA ASP A 283 17.38 -25.61 -4.81
C ASP A 283 17.03 -24.55 -3.76
N MET A 284 16.09 -24.84 -2.86
CA MET A 284 15.71 -23.90 -1.78
C MET A 284 16.69 -23.90 -0.60
N ASP A 285 17.83 -24.52 -0.76
CA ASP A 285 18.90 -24.65 0.22
C ASP A 285 20.19 -24.12 -0.44
N ASP A 286 20.31 -22.79 -0.51
CA ASP A 286 21.44 -22.10 -1.15
C ASP A 286 22.70 -22.16 -0.29
N ASN A 287 22.53 -22.26 1.03
CA ASN A 287 23.64 -22.32 1.99
C ASN A 287 24.17 -23.75 2.21
N GLY A 288 23.46 -24.79 1.78
CA GLY A 288 23.86 -26.20 1.82
C GLY A 288 23.74 -26.85 3.21
N ASP A 289 22.92 -26.29 4.11
CA ASP A 289 22.75 -26.82 5.48
C ASP A 289 21.67 -27.91 5.59
N GLY A 290 20.98 -28.22 4.50
CA GLY A 290 19.93 -29.24 4.42
C GLY A 290 18.54 -28.74 4.80
N PHE A 291 18.37 -27.42 5.03
CA PHE A 291 17.09 -26.78 5.29
C PHE A 291 16.73 -25.82 4.15
N MET A 292 15.44 -25.56 3.99
CA MET A 292 14.97 -24.54 3.08
C MET A 292 15.27 -23.15 3.67
N ASP A 293 15.94 -22.29 2.92
CA ASP A 293 16.22 -20.91 3.31
C ASP A 293 14.98 -20.04 3.38
N LEU A 294 13.98 -20.35 2.53
CA LEU A 294 12.66 -19.73 2.50
C LEU A 294 11.57 -20.79 2.32
N PRO A 295 10.34 -20.55 2.82
CA PRO A 295 9.23 -21.47 2.64
C PRO A 295 8.71 -21.49 1.21
N LYS A 296 8.30 -22.67 0.73
CA LYS A 296 7.50 -22.81 -0.48
C LYS A 296 6.13 -22.19 -0.25
N THR A 297 5.80 -21.16 -1.03
CA THR A 297 4.59 -20.37 -0.82
C THR A 297 3.63 -20.48 -2.00
N ARG A 298 2.35 -20.57 -1.69
CA ARG A 298 1.24 -20.47 -2.66
C ARG A 298 0.24 -19.47 -2.12
N LEU A 299 -0.01 -18.41 -2.86
CA LEU A 299 -0.88 -17.31 -2.46
C LEU A 299 -1.90 -17.04 -3.55
N GLY A 300 -3.15 -16.86 -3.16
CA GLY A 300 -4.22 -16.35 -4.01
C GLY A 300 -5.04 -15.30 -3.28
N ALA A 301 -5.33 -14.19 -3.95
CA ALA A 301 -6.11 -13.09 -3.38
C ALA A 301 -7.07 -12.49 -4.39
N VAL A 302 -8.23 -12.06 -3.90
CA VAL A 302 -9.24 -11.32 -4.66
C VAL A 302 -9.73 -10.15 -3.83
N ALA A 303 -9.89 -8.98 -4.45
CA ALA A 303 -10.54 -7.84 -3.84
C ALA A 303 -11.51 -7.20 -4.84
N ASN A 304 -12.64 -6.73 -4.33
CA ASN A 304 -13.58 -5.93 -5.10
C ASN A 304 -13.92 -4.66 -4.32
N ARG A 305 -13.82 -3.53 -5.00
CA ARG A 305 -13.95 -2.21 -4.41
C ARG A 305 -14.94 -1.38 -5.20
N TRP A 306 -15.75 -0.61 -4.51
CA TRP A 306 -16.81 0.20 -5.06
C TRP A 306 -16.68 1.65 -4.61
N LEU A 307 -17.04 2.55 -5.49
CA LEU A 307 -17.10 3.99 -5.23
C LEU A 307 -18.42 4.53 -5.79
N TYR A 308 -19.17 5.20 -4.94
CA TYR A 308 -20.32 6.02 -5.33
C TYR A 308 -20.06 7.47 -4.95
N THR A 309 -20.29 8.39 -5.88
CA THR A 309 -20.17 9.84 -5.67
C THR A 309 -21.49 10.50 -6.01
N ALA A 310 -22.12 11.17 -5.05
CA ALA A 310 -23.36 11.91 -5.23
C ALA A 310 -23.11 13.35 -5.73
N ASP A 311 -24.13 13.99 -6.29
CA ASP A 311 -24.04 15.38 -6.82
C ASP A 311 -23.70 16.43 -5.75
N ASN A 312 -24.06 16.17 -4.48
CA ASN A 312 -23.73 17.05 -3.36
C ASN A 312 -22.32 16.83 -2.80
N GLY A 313 -21.48 16.03 -3.46
CA GLY A 313 -20.12 15.72 -3.03
C GLY A 313 -20.02 14.60 -1.98
N ALA A 314 -21.14 14.02 -1.54
CA ALA A 314 -21.09 12.85 -0.65
C ALA A 314 -20.50 11.65 -1.39
N GLN A 315 -19.66 10.89 -0.69
CA GLN A 315 -19.02 9.69 -1.22
C GLN A 315 -19.28 8.49 -0.32
N VAL A 316 -19.56 7.36 -0.95
CA VAL A 316 -19.63 6.05 -0.30
C VAL A 316 -18.62 5.13 -0.97
N ARG A 317 -17.78 4.48 -0.15
CA ARG A 317 -16.82 3.48 -0.60
C ARG A 317 -17.02 2.21 0.22
N TRP A 318 -17.06 1.07 -0.45
CA TRP A 318 -17.11 -0.21 0.24
C TRP A 318 -16.37 -1.25 -0.57
N GLY A 319 -16.00 -2.32 0.06
CA GLY A 319 -15.32 -3.41 -0.62
C GLY A 319 -15.01 -4.56 0.31
N PHE A 320 -14.51 -5.63 -0.30
CA PHE A 320 -14.01 -6.78 0.42
C PHE A 320 -12.71 -7.28 -0.21
N LYS A 321 -11.89 -7.95 0.59
CA LYS A 321 -10.71 -8.72 0.19
C LYS A 321 -10.80 -10.11 0.80
N TYR A 322 -10.51 -11.13 0.01
CA TYR A 322 -10.29 -12.48 0.49
C TYR A 322 -8.92 -12.98 0.01
N LEU A 323 -8.22 -13.68 0.91
CA LEU A 323 -6.90 -14.21 0.67
C LEU A 323 -6.78 -15.62 1.26
N ALA A 324 -6.04 -16.48 0.55
CA ALA A 324 -5.65 -17.79 1.05
C ALA A 324 -4.17 -18.03 0.71
N GLU A 325 -3.41 -18.45 1.73
CA GLU A 325 -1.98 -18.75 1.62
C GLU A 325 -1.66 -20.11 2.24
N ASN A 326 -0.66 -20.77 1.67
CA ASN A 326 -0.06 -21.97 2.21
C ASN A 326 1.45 -21.86 2.07
N ARG A 327 2.16 -21.94 3.21
CA ARG A 327 3.64 -21.95 3.32
C ARG A 327 4.08 -23.31 3.82
N LEU A 328 5.10 -23.88 3.22
CA LEU A 328 5.72 -25.14 3.61
C LEU A 328 7.22 -24.94 3.73
N SER A 329 7.80 -25.22 4.88
CA SER A 329 9.23 -25.09 5.16
C SER A 329 9.77 -26.27 5.96
N GLY A 330 11.04 -26.24 6.27
CA GLY A 330 11.74 -27.29 7.02
C GLY A 330 12.93 -27.86 6.26
N GLN A 331 13.22 -29.14 6.46
CA GLN A 331 14.30 -29.80 5.73
C GLN A 331 14.00 -29.85 4.23
N LYS A 332 15.05 -29.78 3.40
CA LYS A 332 15.02 -29.65 1.93
C LYS A 332 14.03 -30.57 1.21
N HIS A 333 13.88 -31.80 1.65
CA HIS A 333 13.01 -32.81 1.01
C HIS A 333 11.68 -33.02 1.75
N TYR A 334 11.40 -32.21 2.76
CA TYR A 334 10.16 -32.31 3.53
C TYR A 334 8.92 -32.09 2.66
N LYS A 335 7.91 -32.90 2.92
CA LYS A 335 6.56 -32.80 2.32
C LYS A 335 5.53 -32.84 3.43
N ALA A 336 4.42 -32.13 3.27
CA ALA A 336 3.34 -32.09 4.26
C ALA A 336 2.77 -33.49 4.62
N SER A 337 2.85 -34.46 3.71
CA SER A 337 2.45 -35.86 3.96
C SER A 337 3.36 -36.59 4.94
N MET A 338 4.55 -36.07 5.23
CA MET A 338 5.49 -36.68 6.18
C MET A 338 5.23 -36.25 7.64
N ARG A 339 4.20 -35.42 7.88
CA ARG A 339 3.83 -34.94 9.21
C ARG A 339 3.50 -36.09 10.18
N GLU A 340 2.77 -37.11 9.70
CA GLU A 340 2.41 -38.27 10.53
C GLU A 340 3.62 -39.10 10.95
N GLU A 341 4.65 -39.21 10.10
CA GLU A 341 5.92 -39.88 10.42
C GLU A 341 6.69 -39.14 11.51
N MET A 342 6.64 -37.82 11.52
CA MET A 342 7.27 -36.98 12.51
C MET A 342 6.68 -37.17 13.93
N ASP A 343 5.35 -37.35 14.02
CA ASP A 343 4.66 -37.56 15.29
C ASP A 343 4.99 -38.91 15.94
N THR A 344 5.40 -39.92 15.14
CA THR A 344 5.59 -41.29 15.61
C THR A 344 7.04 -41.68 15.84
N ASP A 345 8.01 -41.02 15.25
CA ASP A 345 9.38 -41.52 15.18
C ASP A 345 10.47 -40.43 15.16
N TRP A 346 10.27 -39.33 15.94
CA TRP A 346 11.20 -38.21 16.02
C TRP A 346 12.65 -38.67 16.34
N ASP A 347 12.81 -39.66 17.22
CA ASP A 347 14.13 -40.19 17.63
C ASP A 347 14.82 -41.01 16.54
N LYS A 348 14.13 -41.42 15.48
CA LYS A 348 14.66 -42.25 14.40
C LYS A 348 15.01 -41.51 13.12
N GLY A 349 15.10 -40.18 13.18
CA GLY A 349 15.49 -39.35 12.04
C GLY A 349 14.34 -38.89 11.17
N ALA A 350 13.16 -38.71 11.76
CA ALA A 350 12.04 -38.05 11.09
C ALA A 350 12.44 -36.64 10.62
N MET A 351 12.00 -36.27 9.42
CA MET A 351 12.36 -34.97 8.84
C MET A 351 11.57 -33.85 9.53
N TYR A 352 12.27 -32.81 9.98
CA TYR A 352 11.64 -31.60 10.51
C TYR A 352 10.92 -30.86 9.37
N GLY A 353 9.71 -30.39 9.64
CA GLY A 353 8.96 -29.55 8.74
C GLY A 353 7.93 -28.68 9.45
N SER A 354 7.51 -27.63 8.75
CA SER A 354 6.45 -26.73 9.19
C SER A 354 5.50 -26.42 8.04
N GLN A 355 4.26 -26.17 8.39
CA GLN A 355 3.27 -25.66 7.43
C GLN A 355 2.42 -24.59 8.08
N ILE A 356 2.20 -23.49 7.36
CA ILE A 356 1.35 -22.38 7.79
C ILE A 356 0.28 -22.19 6.73
N LYS A 357 -0.99 -22.21 7.14
CA LYS A 357 -2.16 -21.97 6.29
C LYS A 357 -2.92 -20.78 6.80
N ASN A 358 -2.86 -19.68 6.05
CA ASN A 358 -3.50 -18.42 6.38
C ASN A 358 -4.72 -18.17 5.48
N ARG A 359 -5.76 -17.60 6.07
CA ARG A 359 -6.94 -17.09 5.36
C ARG A 359 -7.34 -15.76 5.97
N GLU A 360 -7.57 -14.77 5.12
CA GLU A 360 -8.05 -13.45 5.54
C GLU A 360 -9.32 -13.10 4.77
N LEU A 361 -10.28 -12.54 5.48
CA LEU A 361 -11.46 -11.88 4.93
C LEU A 361 -11.53 -10.48 5.54
N ASN A 362 -11.30 -9.46 4.73
CA ASN A 362 -11.50 -8.06 5.12
C ASN A 362 -12.71 -7.48 4.37
N ALA A 363 -13.53 -6.71 5.06
CA ALA A 363 -14.63 -5.95 4.47
C ALA A 363 -14.68 -4.56 5.10
N TYR A 364 -14.91 -3.53 4.27
CA TYR A 364 -14.96 -2.16 4.76
C TYR A 364 -16.10 -1.36 4.17
N PHE A 365 -16.49 -0.33 4.90
CA PHE A 365 -17.44 0.69 4.48
C PHE A 365 -16.93 2.07 4.91
N LYS A 366 -16.93 3.04 3.99
CA LYS A 366 -16.59 4.43 4.24
C LYS A 366 -17.69 5.33 3.70
N PHE A 367 -18.10 6.28 4.49
CA PHE A 367 -19.00 7.35 4.09
C PHE A 367 -18.37 8.69 4.42
N GLY A 368 -18.44 9.64 3.49
CA GLY A 368 -18.00 11.01 3.70
C GLY A 368 -19.00 11.98 3.07
N MET A 369 -19.32 13.05 3.77
CA MET A 369 -20.25 14.06 3.28
C MET A 369 -19.77 15.46 3.68
N PRO A 370 -19.67 16.40 2.72
CA PRO A 370 -19.47 17.80 3.05
C PRO A 370 -20.71 18.36 3.77
N VAL A 371 -20.48 19.20 4.78
CA VAL A 371 -21.53 19.80 5.62
C VAL A 371 -21.27 21.29 5.85
N GLY A 372 -22.32 22.06 5.99
CA GLY A 372 -22.26 23.50 6.24
C GLY A 372 -21.85 24.33 5.02
N PRO A 373 -21.73 25.64 5.21
CA PRO A 373 -21.27 26.54 4.17
C PRO A 373 -19.77 26.34 3.92
N GLY A 374 -19.33 26.61 2.70
CA GLY A 374 -17.92 26.63 2.35
C GLY A 374 -17.23 27.88 2.88
N VAL A 375 -15.95 27.71 3.18
CA VAL A 375 -15.03 28.83 3.44
C VAL A 375 -14.31 29.11 2.13
N TYR A 376 -14.44 30.34 1.62
CA TYR A 376 -13.84 30.77 0.35
C TYR A 376 -12.53 31.51 0.58
N ASP A 377 -11.56 31.25 -0.29
CA ASP A 377 -10.37 32.08 -0.44
C ASP A 377 -10.57 32.94 -1.71
N GLU A 378 -10.75 34.24 -1.52
CA GLU A 378 -10.99 35.18 -2.63
C GLU A 378 -9.77 35.27 -3.57
N ASP A 379 -8.55 35.01 -3.04
CA ASP A 379 -7.32 35.10 -3.81
C ASP A 379 -7.05 33.84 -4.65
N GLN A 380 -7.69 32.70 -4.36
CA GLN A 380 -7.38 31.39 -4.97
C GLN A 380 -8.57 30.71 -5.65
N GLN A 381 -9.76 31.27 -5.56
CA GLN A 381 -11.01 30.66 -6.03
C GLN A 381 -11.29 29.24 -5.46
N ASP A 382 -10.62 28.88 -4.35
CA ASP A 382 -10.78 27.60 -3.67
C ASP A 382 -11.87 27.68 -2.61
N GLU A 383 -12.59 26.57 -2.43
CA GLU A 383 -13.61 26.39 -1.40
C GLU A 383 -13.26 25.22 -0.49
N LEU A 384 -13.10 25.46 0.80
CA LEU A 384 -12.97 24.40 1.82
C LEU A 384 -14.31 24.15 2.49
N ARG A 385 -14.79 22.91 2.51
CA ARG A 385 -16.01 22.51 3.20
C ARG A 385 -15.73 21.60 4.38
N SER A 386 -16.32 21.91 5.52
CA SER A 386 -16.37 21.00 6.66
C SER A 386 -17.02 19.68 6.23
N ASN A 387 -16.61 18.58 6.85
CA ASN A 387 -17.11 17.27 6.44
C ASN A 387 -17.28 16.33 7.66
N ILE A 388 -18.21 15.40 7.51
CA ILE A 388 -18.39 14.27 8.41
C ILE A 388 -17.93 13.02 7.66
N ALA A 389 -17.17 12.17 8.34
CA ALA A 389 -16.77 10.89 7.81
C ALA A 389 -17.06 9.77 8.80
N PHE A 390 -17.49 8.64 8.28
CA PHE A 390 -17.68 7.39 9.01
C PHE A 390 -16.93 6.28 8.30
N VAL A 391 -16.19 5.50 9.07
CA VAL A 391 -15.41 4.35 8.59
C VAL A 391 -15.71 3.15 9.45
N ALA A 392 -16.09 2.06 8.84
CA ALA A 392 -16.25 0.75 9.47
C ALA A 392 -15.36 -0.27 8.72
N ASP A 393 -14.69 -1.10 9.48
CA ASP A 393 -13.81 -2.16 8.97
C ASP A 393 -14.03 -3.43 9.78
N TYR A 394 -14.12 -4.56 9.08
CA TYR A 394 -14.14 -5.88 9.66
C TYR A 394 -13.02 -6.71 9.03
N ASP A 395 -12.20 -7.31 9.88
CA ASP A 395 -11.16 -8.23 9.47
C ASP A 395 -11.30 -9.56 10.22
N ARG A 396 -11.22 -10.64 9.48
CA ARG A 396 -11.15 -11.99 10.04
C ARG A 396 -9.93 -12.69 9.46
N PHE A 397 -8.96 -12.95 10.33
CA PHE A 397 -7.76 -13.71 10.01
C PHE A 397 -7.79 -15.06 10.69
N ARG A 398 -7.43 -16.11 9.96
CA ARG A 398 -7.29 -17.45 10.50
C ARG A 398 -5.97 -18.04 10.10
N GLU A 399 -5.21 -18.49 11.09
CA GLU A 399 -3.96 -19.22 10.94
C GLU A 399 -4.11 -20.64 11.48
N ARG A 400 -3.68 -21.60 10.68
CA ARG A 400 -3.44 -22.97 11.11
C ARG A 400 -2.02 -23.35 10.77
N ALA A 401 -1.24 -23.65 11.77
CA ALA A 401 0.16 -23.94 11.56
C ALA A 401 0.62 -25.12 12.40
N TYR A 402 1.67 -25.76 11.94
CA TYR A 402 2.50 -26.59 12.77
C TYR A 402 3.98 -26.27 12.53
N PHE A 403 4.77 -26.39 13.59
CA PHE A 403 6.22 -26.18 13.61
C PHE A 403 6.86 -27.38 14.30
N GLY A 404 7.36 -28.33 13.50
CA GLY A 404 7.74 -29.63 14.04
C GLY A 404 6.53 -30.31 14.70
N LEU A 405 6.62 -30.54 16.01
CA LEU A 405 5.54 -31.15 16.81
C LEU A 405 4.56 -30.13 17.39
N ASN A 406 4.87 -28.83 17.33
CA ASN A 406 4.00 -27.78 17.86
C ASN A 406 2.86 -27.49 16.89
N ASP A 407 1.61 -27.65 17.33
CA ASP A 407 0.43 -27.25 16.58
C ASP A 407 -0.13 -25.93 17.10
N TYR A 408 -0.46 -25.04 16.17
CA TYR A 408 -1.04 -23.74 16.44
C TYR A 408 -2.32 -23.53 15.59
N ASP A 409 -3.41 -23.16 16.23
CA ASP A 409 -4.65 -22.70 15.55
C ASP A 409 -5.06 -21.36 16.17
N GLY A 410 -5.12 -20.31 15.34
CA GLY A 410 -5.51 -18.98 15.74
C GLY A 410 -6.62 -18.43 14.84
N THR A 411 -7.60 -17.78 15.43
CA THR A 411 -8.63 -17.01 14.72
C THR A 411 -8.76 -15.64 15.37
N ASP A 412 -8.58 -14.59 14.58
CA ASP A 412 -8.67 -13.21 15.01
C ASP A 412 -9.82 -12.52 14.25
N ASN A 413 -10.81 -12.01 14.98
CA ASN A 413 -11.89 -11.22 14.43
C ASN A 413 -11.77 -9.80 14.97
N MET A 414 -11.58 -8.82 14.09
CA MET A 414 -11.43 -7.41 14.43
C MET A 414 -12.54 -6.58 13.81
N VAL A 415 -13.12 -5.68 14.59
CA VAL A 415 -14.04 -4.65 14.13
C VAL A 415 -13.50 -3.29 14.51
N SER A 416 -13.35 -2.40 13.55
CA SER A 416 -12.94 -1.01 13.79
C SER A 416 -14.02 -0.06 13.30
N LEU A 417 -14.39 0.89 14.14
CA LEU A 417 -15.34 1.95 13.82
C LEU A 417 -14.68 3.29 14.10
N ASN A 418 -14.78 4.23 13.17
CA ASN A 418 -14.26 5.58 13.35
C ASN A 418 -15.26 6.59 12.77
N MET A 419 -15.67 7.55 13.59
CA MET A 419 -16.51 8.66 13.19
C MET A 419 -15.76 9.96 13.48
N MET A 420 -15.69 10.84 12.48
CA MET A 420 -14.96 12.09 12.59
C MET A 420 -15.70 13.25 11.94
N TYR A 421 -15.51 14.41 12.53
CA TYR A 421 -15.96 15.70 11.99
C TYR A 421 -14.74 16.59 11.80
N ASN A 422 -14.54 17.04 10.57
CA ASN A 422 -13.51 18.02 10.22
C ASN A 422 -14.17 19.37 9.98
N HIS A 423 -13.81 20.38 10.77
CA HIS A 423 -14.32 21.72 10.67
C HIS A 423 -13.24 22.69 10.20
N TYR A 424 -13.54 23.46 9.16
CA TYR A 424 -12.71 24.55 8.67
C TYR A 424 -13.28 25.88 9.18
N PHE A 425 -12.57 26.54 10.10
CA PHE A 425 -12.89 27.90 10.54
C PHE A 425 -12.45 28.93 9.50
N SER A 426 -11.33 28.64 8.81
CA SER A 426 -10.74 29.41 7.73
C SER A 426 -9.71 28.56 6.99
N PHE A 427 -9.11 29.07 5.92
CA PHE A 427 -7.95 28.43 5.25
C PHE A 427 -6.74 28.21 6.17
N ARG A 428 -6.67 28.94 7.27
CA ARG A 428 -5.56 28.84 8.25
C ARG A 428 -5.86 27.92 9.42
N HIS A 429 -7.12 27.70 9.72
CA HIS A 429 -7.55 27.06 10.97
C HIS A 429 -8.53 25.94 10.70
N SER A 430 -8.18 24.73 11.09
CA SER A 430 -9.09 23.57 11.06
C SER A 430 -9.01 22.77 12.35
N LEU A 431 -10.10 22.08 12.65
CA LEU A 431 -10.24 21.22 13.82
C LEU A 431 -10.87 19.91 13.38
N ILE A 432 -10.23 18.79 13.68
CA ILE A 432 -10.79 17.46 13.54
C ILE A 432 -11.11 16.94 14.94
N VAL A 433 -12.32 16.46 15.13
CA VAL A 433 -12.73 15.73 16.33
C VAL A 433 -13.32 14.39 15.93
N GLY A 434 -13.11 13.37 16.73
CA GLY A 434 -13.65 12.06 16.40
C GLY A 434 -13.67 11.09 17.57
N VAL A 435 -14.37 9.99 17.34
CA VAL A 435 -14.44 8.84 18.24
C VAL A 435 -14.11 7.57 17.44
N GLN A 436 -13.35 6.69 18.05
CA GLN A 436 -12.95 5.43 17.45
C GLN A 436 -13.17 4.29 18.43
N SER A 437 -13.68 3.17 17.93
CA SER A 437 -13.76 1.93 18.69
C SER A 437 -13.02 0.84 17.94
N HIS A 438 -12.31 0.00 18.68
CA HIS A 438 -11.64 -1.19 18.17
C HIS A 438 -12.00 -2.37 19.07
N LEU A 439 -12.53 -3.42 18.45
CA LEU A 439 -12.95 -4.64 19.11
C LEU A 439 -12.17 -5.79 18.47
N GLN A 440 -11.46 -6.58 19.30
CA GLN A 440 -10.73 -7.75 18.88
C GLN A 440 -11.16 -8.96 19.69
N PHE A 441 -11.46 -10.04 18.98
CA PHE A 441 -11.80 -11.35 19.53
C PHE A 441 -10.78 -12.33 18.97
N LEU A 442 -9.81 -12.70 19.80
CA LEU A 442 -8.71 -13.58 19.46
C LEU A 442 -8.92 -14.91 20.17
N ASP A 443 -9.09 -15.96 19.38
CA ASP A 443 -9.14 -17.35 19.84
C ASP A 443 -7.84 -18.01 19.40
N GLU A 444 -6.96 -18.35 20.35
CA GLU A 444 -5.65 -18.96 20.10
C GLU A 444 -5.48 -20.23 20.90
N SER A 445 -5.00 -21.29 20.24
CA SER A 445 -4.58 -22.52 20.89
C SER A 445 -3.20 -22.97 20.42
N LEU A 446 -2.37 -23.36 21.36
CA LEU A 446 -1.06 -23.93 21.11
C LEU A 446 -0.96 -25.30 21.79
N LEU A 447 -0.68 -26.33 21.02
CA LEU A 447 -0.35 -27.65 21.53
C LEU A 447 1.17 -27.87 21.36
N ASN A 448 1.87 -28.10 22.47
CA ASN A 448 3.29 -28.45 22.48
C ASN A 448 3.49 -29.81 23.16
N PRO A 449 3.46 -30.91 22.40
CA PRO A 449 3.68 -32.25 22.94
C PRO A 449 5.18 -32.53 23.07
N THR A 450 5.94 -31.78 23.86
CA THR A 450 7.36 -32.08 24.10
C THR A 450 7.52 -33.38 24.88
N PRO A 451 8.06 -34.47 24.28
CA PRO A 451 8.15 -35.77 24.93
C PRO A 451 9.10 -35.82 26.15
N TRP A 452 9.98 -34.84 26.29
CA TRP A 452 11.03 -34.75 27.32
C TRP A 452 10.71 -33.86 28.52
N LEU A 453 9.59 -33.17 28.48
CA LEU A 453 9.08 -32.39 29.59
C LEU A 453 7.79 -33.05 30.07
N ASP A 454 7.66 -33.35 31.35
CA ASP A 454 6.43 -33.86 31.98
C ASP A 454 5.21 -32.95 31.84
N ALA A 455 5.32 -31.95 30.97
CA ALA A 455 4.31 -30.96 30.65
C ALA A 455 4.10 -30.89 29.15
N ALA A 456 3.45 -31.91 28.57
CA ALA A 456 2.72 -31.67 27.33
C ALA A 456 1.72 -30.55 27.60
N GLY A 457 1.97 -29.33 27.08
CA GLY A 457 1.14 -28.16 27.34
C GLY A 457 0.17 -27.95 26.21
N ALA A 458 -1.10 -27.96 26.52
CA ALA A 458 -2.13 -27.34 25.69
C ALA A 458 -2.49 -26.00 26.33
N TRP A 459 -2.25 -24.90 25.61
CA TRP A 459 -2.60 -23.56 26.07
C TRP A 459 -3.73 -23.01 25.23
N ASN A 460 -4.74 -22.52 25.91
CA ASN A 460 -5.76 -21.66 25.36
C ASN A 460 -5.39 -20.22 25.75
N LEU A 461 -5.16 -19.37 24.72
CA LEU A 461 -4.68 -18.00 24.87
C LEU A 461 -5.74 -17.00 24.41
N ASP A 462 -7.01 -17.39 24.48
CA ASP A 462 -8.12 -16.56 24.05
C ASP A 462 -8.09 -15.19 24.72
N ARG A 463 -8.30 -14.14 23.90
CA ARG A 463 -8.28 -12.75 24.36
C ARG A 463 -9.39 -11.96 23.70
N GLN A 464 -10.08 -11.19 24.51
CA GLN A 464 -11.00 -10.16 24.04
C GLN A 464 -10.44 -8.79 24.42
N GLU A 465 -10.19 -7.95 23.44
CA GLU A 465 -9.71 -6.59 23.65
C GLU A 465 -10.71 -5.61 23.08
N ASN A 466 -11.24 -4.75 23.95
CA ASN A 466 -12.19 -3.71 23.61
C ASN A 466 -11.54 -2.37 23.91
N GLU A 467 -11.44 -1.52 22.89
CA GLU A 467 -10.86 -0.21 23.01
C GLU A 467 -11.83 0.84 22.47
N VAL A 468 -12.00 1.91 23.22
CA VAL A 468 -12.79 3.09 22.83
C VAL A 468 -11.97 4.33 23.11
N GLY A 469 -11.83 5.19 22.10
CA GLY A 469 -11.06 6.42 22.20
C GLY A 469 -11.78 7.61 21.58
N ALA A 470 -11.43 8.79 22.07
CA ALA A 470 -11.82 10.06 21.50
C ALA A 470 -10.58 10.92 21.24
N TYR A 471 -10.64 11.73 20.20
CA TYR A 471 -9.50 12.58 19.82
C TYR A 471 -9.94 13.93 19.28
N ALA A 472 -9.03 14.89 19.40
CA ALA A 472 -9.14 16.21 18.78
C ALA A 472 -7.77 16.62 18.22
N GLU A 473 -7.75 17.16 17.00
CA GLU A 473 -6.54 17.64 16.33
C GLU A 473 -6.80 19.00 15.71
N TYR A 474 -6.03 19.99 16.12
CA TYR A 474 -6.11 21.33 15.59
C TYR A 474 -4.92 21.61 14.68
N THR A 475 -5.20 22.16 13.51
CA THR A 475 -4.20 22.56 12.52
C THR A 475 -4.22 24.07 12.31
N TYR A 476 -3.05 24.68 12.39
CA TYR A 476 -2.79 26.07 12.01
C TYR A 476 -1.81 26.11 10.84
N THR A 477 -2.20 26.77 9.74
CA THR A 477 -1.39 26.84 8.53
C THR A 477 -1.29 28.28 8.04
N ILE A 478 -0.07 28.76 7.85
CA ILE A 478 0.25 29.93 7.02
C ILE A 478 0.79 29.37 5.71
N LYS A 479 0.07 29.59 4.61
CA LYS A 479 0.43 29.06 3.29
C LYS A 479 1.91 29.31 3.01
N ASP A 480 2.60 28.28 2.51
CA ASP A 480 4.01 28.26 2.11
C ASP A 480 5.03 28.66 3.18
N LYS A 481 4.61 28.93 4.42
CA LYS A 481 5.48 29.37 5.49
C LYS A 481 5.53 28.46 6.71
N LEU A 482 4.39 28.21 7.32
CA LEU A 482 4.33 27.49 8.61
C LEU A 482 3.07 26.65 8.70
N SER A 483 3.22 25.40 9.14
CA SER A 483 2.09 24.57 9.56
C SER A 483 2.40 23.98 10.94
N VAL A 484 1.43 24.06 11.84
CA VAL A 484 1.50 23.49 13.20
C VAL A 484 0.27 22.63 13.40
N VAL A 485 0.47 21.40 13.88
CA VAL A 485 -0.61 20.51 14.28
C VAL A 485 -0.42 20.14 15.73
N ALA A 486 -1.49 20.24 16.50
CA ALA A 486 -1.53 19.81 17.89
C ALA A 486 -2.74 18.90 18.11
N GLY A 487 -2.51 17.70 18.55
CA GLY A 487 -3.55 16.69 18.77
C GLY A 487 -3.47 16.10 20.16
N ILE A 488 -4.60 15.69 20.67
CA ILE A 488 -4.74 14.89 21.90
C ILE A 488 -5.71 13.76 21.64
N ARG A 489 -5.37 12.60 22.16
CA ARG A 489 -6.20 11.40 22.10
C ARG A 489 -6.24 10.73 23.48
N GLY A 490 -7.41 10.26 23.88
CA GLY A 490 -7.61 9.46 25.07
C GLY A 490 -8.32 8.16 24.73
N ASP A 491 -7.75 7.02 25.13
CA ASP A 491 -8.26 5.67 24.85
C ASP A 491 -8.42 4.90 26.15
N TYR A 492 -9.54 4.25 26.32
CA TYR A 492 -9.76 3.24 27.35
C TYR A 492 -9.61 1.85 26.72
N ASN A 493 -8.69 1.06 27.25
CA ASN A 493 -8.49 -0.31 26.84
C ASN A 493 -9.03 -1.25 27.94
N GLY A 494 -10.11 -1.96 27.61
CA GLY A 494 -10.80 -2.82 28.57
C GLY A 494 -10.04 -4.10 28.94
N TYR A 495 -9.10 -4.57 28.09
CA TYR A 495 -8.30 -5.75 28.39
C TYR A 495 -7.26 -5.48 29.50
N TYR A 496 -6.63 -4.29 29.45
CA TYR A 496 -5.66 -3.86 30.48
C TYR A 496 -6.31 -3.12 31.64
N ASP A 497 -7.59 -2.76 31.51
CA ASP A 497 -8.32 -1.89 32.45
C ASP A 497 -7.57 -0.57 32.69
N LYS A 498 -7.16 0.09 31.60
CA LYS A 498 -6.35 1.31 31.65
C LYS A 498 -6.83 2.36 30.69
N PHE A 499 -6.64 3.60 31.10
CA PHE A 499 -6.85 4.78 30.27
C PHE A 499 -5.49 5.35 29.87
N TYR A 500 -5.32 5.57 28.57
CA TYR A 500 -4.10 6.12 27.96
C TYR A 500 -4.39 7.49 27.35
N VAL A 501 -3.47 8.44 27.55
CA VAL A 501 -3.53 9.76 26.92
C VAL A 501 -2.30 9.93 26.03
N THR A 502 -2.53 10.18 24.75
CA THR A 502 -1.47 10.30 23.73
C THR A 502 -1.52 11.67 23.06
N PRO A 503 -0.89 12.70 23.66
CA PRO A 503 -0.69 13.99 23.00
C PRO A 503 0.33 13.87 21.87
N ARG A 504 0.11 14.61 20.77
CA ARG A 504 0.99 14.64 19.60
C ARG A 504 1.06 16.03 19.00
N GLY A 505 2.23 16.39 18.49
CA GLY A 505 2.44 17.69 17.86
C GLY A 505 3.40 17.61 16.68
N HIS A 506 3.12 18.41 15.65
CA HIS A 506 3.93 18.47 14.44
C HIS A 506 4.13 19.92 14.04
N ILE A 507 5.30 20.24 13.54
CA ILE A 507 5.64 21.52 12.98
C ILE A 507 6.35 21.35 11.64
N LYS A 508 5.93 22.13 10.64
CA LYS A 508 6.62 22.30 9.38
C LYS A 508 6.86 23.79 9.19
N TRP A 509 8.12 24.18 9.03
CA TRP A 509 8.50 25.55 8.80
C TRP A 509 9.35 25.66 7.54
N ASN A 510 8.83 26.32 6.53
CA ASN A 510 9.55 26.67 5.31
C ASN A 510 10.36 27.95 5.59
N ILE A 511 11.64 27.78 5.97
CA ILE A 511 12.55 28.88 6.27
C ILE A 511 12.86 29.67 5.00
N THR A 512 13.10 28.92 3.91
CA THR A 512 13.26 29.42 2.54
C THR A 512 12.50 28.52 1.58
N PRO A 513 12.30 28.89 0.30
CA PRO A 513 11.66 28.00 -0.69
C PRO A 513 12.36 26.63 -0.84
N THR A 514 13.64 26.55 -0.49
CA THR A 514 14.46 25.32 -0.60
C THR A 514 14.76 24.65 0.74
N THR A 515 14.56 25.37 1.87
CA THR A 515 14.90 24.87 3.21
C THR A 515 13.65 24.69 4.06
N ILE A 516 13.36 23.44 4.41
CA ILE A 516 12.19 23.07 5.20
C ILE A 516 12.64 22.39 6.49
N LEU A 517 12.25 22.94 7.63
CA LEU A 517 12.40 22.31 8.94
C LEU A 517 11.11 21.58 9.31
N ARG A 518 11.22 20.35 9.78
CA ARG A 518 10.10 19.58 10.32
C ARG A 518 10.47 18.97 11.66
N GLY A 519 9.52 18.99 12.60
CA GLY A 519 9.63 18.36 13.90
C GLY A 519 8.33 17.68 14.28
N SER A 520 8.43 16.55 14.99
CA SER A 520 7.29 15.84 15.56
C SER A 520 7.66 15.31 16.92
N ALA A 521 6.70 15.35 17.84
CA ALA A 521 6.83 14.78 19.18
C ALA A 521 5.47 14.30 19.67
N GLY A 522 5.45 13.24 20.48
CA GLY A 522 4.22 12.74 21.08
C GLY A 522 4.38 11.36 21.68
N LEU A 523 3.26 10.83 22.14
CA LEU A 523 3.18 9.51 22.76
C LEU A 523 2.38 8.55 21.88
N GLY A 524 2.70 7.26 21.98
CA GLY A 524 1.96 6.17 21.39
C GLY A 524 2.07 4.92 22.27
N TYR A 525 1.17 3.97 22.10
CA TYR A 525 1.21 2.68 22.76
C TYR A 525 0.71 1.58 21.82
N ARG A 526 1.02 0.35 22.13
CA ARG A 526 0.47 -0.83 21.44
C ARG A 526 0.22 -1.96 22.44
N SER A 527 -0.75 -2.80 22.10
CA SER A 527 -0.93 -4.09 22.76
C SER A 527 0.04 -5.10 22.16
N THR A 528 0.73 -5.87 23.02
CA THR A 528 1.63 -6.93 22.58
C THR A 528 0.85 -8.19 22.24
N ASN A 529 1.27 -8.92 21.21
CA ASN A 529 0.81 -10.27 20.94
C ASN A 529 2.00 -11.23 21.01
N VAL A 530 2.02 -12.02 22.07
CA VAL A 530 3.22 -12.82 22.42
C VAL A 530 3.58 -13.83 21.33
N ILE A 531 2.58 -14.53 20.76
CA ILE A 531 2.83 -15.53 19.71
C ILE A 531 3.25 -14.85 18.42
N THR A 532 2.43 -13.93 17.90
CA THR A 532 2.68 -13.31 16.59
C THR A 532 3.92 -12.45 16.56
N ASP A 533 4.25 -11.78 17.66
CA ASP A 533 5.50 -10.98 17.76
C ASP A 533 6.76 -11.89 17.79
N ASN A 534 6.59 -13.21 18.05
CA ASN A 534 7.68 -14.17 18.24
C ASN A 534 7.43 -15.53 17.56
N ILE A 535 6.75 -15.56 16.42
CA ILE A 535 6.31 -16.80 15.75
C ILE A 535 7.45 -17.79 15.50
N GLY A 536 8.65 -17.29 15.17
CA GLY A 536 9.84 -18.12 14.95
C GLY A 536 10.29 -18.92 16.18
N VAL A 537 9.87 -18.53 17.39
CA VAL A 537 10.19 -19.28 18.63
C VAL A 537 9.47 -20.63 18.66
N LEU A 538 8.30 -20.74 18.02
CA LEU A 538 7.56 -22.01 17.94
C LEU A 538 8.35 -23.11 17.21
N ALA A 539 9.24 -22.72 16.30
CA ALA A 539 10.08 -23.64 15.53
C ALA A 539 11.14 -24.36 16.40
N THR A 540 11.49 -23.82 17.56
CA THR A 540 12.58 -24.36 18.40
C THR A 540 12.18 -25.54 19.28
N GLY A 541 10.89 -25.87 19.38
CA GLY A 541 10.37 -26.92 20.25
C GLY A 541 10.56 -26.65 21.75
N ARG A 542 10.96 -25.44 22.15
CA ARG A 542 11.17 -25.08 23.55
C ARG A 542 9.83 -24.87 24.25
N HIS A 543 9.84 -25.21 25.56
CA HIS A 543 8.69 -24.88 26.42
C HIS A 543 8.50 -23.36 26.51
N ILE A 544 7.29 -22.89 26.29
CA ILE A 544 6.92 -21.48 26.32
C ILE A 544 6.03 -21.28 27.56
N THR A 545 6.40 -20.34 28.42
CA THR A 545 5.54 -19.91 29.54
C THR A 545 4.88 -18.57 29.16
N PHE A 546 3.58 -18.44 29.44
CA PHE A 546 2.83 -17.24 29.14
C PHE A 546 2.48 -16.48 30.42
N GLU A 547 2.82 -15.20 30.44
CA GLU A 547 2.34 -14.26 31.42
C GLU A 547 1.46 -13.22 30.70
N ARG A 548 0.47 -12.66 31.42
CA ARG A 548 -0.37 -11.61 30.85
C ARG A 548 0.50 -10.43 30.39
N PRO A 549 0.51 -10.09 29.09
CA PRO A 549 1.33 -9.00 28.62
C PRO A 549 0.83 -7.66 29.14
N THR A 550 1.75 -6.72 29.32
CA THR A 550 1.43 -5.33 29.66
C THR A 550 1.56 -4.47 28.42
N ALA A 551 0.70 -3.45 28.26
CA ALA A 551 0.82 -2.51 27.17
C ALA A 551 2.13 -1.73 27.27
N LEU A 552 2.81 -1.57 26.15
CA LEU A 552 4.01 -0.75 26.02
C LEU A 552 3.58 0.68 25.69
N SER A 553 4.02 1.64 26.51
CA SER A 553 3.91 3.07 26.20
C SER A 553 5.30 3.63 25.91
N ALA A 554 5.44 4.40 24.86
CA ALA A 554 6.68 5.07 24.46
C ALA A 554 6.48 6.58 24.27
#